data_812a186453f59d046e6cfc4549952ed1
#
_entry.id   812a186453f59d046e6cfc4549952ed1
#
_cell.length_a   1.000
_cell.length_b   1.000
_cell.length_c   1.000
_cell.angle_alpha   90.00
_cell.angle_beta   90.00
_cell.angle_gamma   90.00
#
_symmetry.space_group_name_H-M   'P 1'
#
loop_
_entity.id
_entity.type
_entity.pdbx_description
1 polymer ?
#
loop_
_entity_poly.entity_id
_entity_poly.type
_entity_poly.pdbx_seq_one_letter_code
_entity_poly.pdbx_strand_id
1 'polypeptide(L)'
;MTNQDFIRDYIKGEHRYGAYCHLGYADDKLINYSTVICRIDRKNKTALVNSRKYSRTTSKIQSQLRSILTREGYTFTEYEGADAYWWNYGYQGAENVTVEDMRRVTV
;
A
#
# COMPACT_ATOMS: atom_id res chain seq x y z
N MET A 1 11.45 15.03 7.43
CA MET A 1 10.84 13.74 7.01
C MET A 1 10.97 13.57 5.51
N THR A 2 11.16 12.35 5.06
CA THR A 2 11.18 12.01 3.63
C THR A 2 10.03 11.05 3.34
N ASN A 3 9.77 10.81 2.05
CA ASN A 3 8.79 9.80 1.64
C ASN A 3 9.15 8.42 2.22
N GLN A 4 10.43 8.09 2.23
CA GLN A 4 10.90 6.80 2.78
C GLN A 4 10.62 6.70 4.27
N ASP A 5 10.85 7.78 5.02
CA ASP A 5 10.55 7.80 6.46
C ASP A 5 9.06 7.58 6.70
N PHE A 6 8.22 8.22 5.89
CA PHE A 6 6.78 8.08 6.01
C PHE A 6 6.32 6.65 5.70
N ILE A 7 6.89 6.03 4.67
CA ILE A 7 6.58 4.64 4.32
C ILE A 7 7.00 3.69 5.43
N ARG A 8 8.16 3.94 6.06
CA ARG A 8 8.60 3.14 7.21
C ARG A 8 7.63 3.25 8.38
N ASP A 9 7.14 4.46 8.67
CA ASP A 9 6.15 4.67 9.72
C ASP A 9 4.87 3.89 9.44
N TYR A 10 4.42 3.90 8.20
CA TYR A 10 3.28 3.11 7.77
C TYR A 10 3.51 1.61 8.01
N ILE A 11 4.66 1.10 7.61
CA ILE A 11 4.97 -0.32 7.75
C ILE A 11 5.09 -0.72 9.22
N LYS A 12 5.65 0.14 10.07
CA LYS A 12 5.73 -0.13 11.50
C LYS A 12 4.36 -0.20 12.18
N GLY A 13 3.42 0.61 11.70
CA GLY A 13 2.05 0.56 12.22
C GLY A 13 1.88 1.14 13.62
N GLU A 14 2.75 2.04 14.05
CA GLU A 14 2.65 2.67 15.35
C GLU A 14 1.49 3.64 15.44
N HIS A 15 1.09 4.21 14.32
CA HIS A 15 -0.03 5.13 14.22
C HIS A 15 -1.06 4.57 13.27
N ARG A 16 -2.32 4.86 13.56
CA ARG A 16 -3.43 4.38 12.74
C ARG A 16 -3.61 5.21 11.47
N TYR A 17 -3.33 6.49 11.55
CA TYR A 17 -3.48 7.43 10.44
C TYR A 17 -2.25 8.30 10.33
N GLY A 18 -1.92 8.71 9.13
CA GLY A 18 -0.84 9.65 8.89
C GLY A 18 -1.00 10.34 7.55
N ALA A 19 -0.37 11.49 7.42
CA ALA A 19 -0.35 12.23 6.17
C ALA A 19 0.98 12.97 6.03
N TYR A 20 1.53 12.95 4.80
CA TYR A 20 2.74 13.67 4.48
C TYR A 20 2.74 13.98 2.99
N CYS A 21 2.69 15.26 2.63
CA CYS A 21 2.60 15.69 1.23
C CYS A 21 1.41 15.02 0.54
N HIS A 22 1.67 14.26 -0.50
CA HIS A 22 0.62 13.54 -1.24
C HIS A 22 0.46 12.09 -0.80
N LEU A 23 1.17 11.69 0.25
CA LEU A 23 1.07 10.36 0.84
C LEU A 23 0.19 10.40 2.08
N GLY A 24 -0.53 9.33 2.27
CA GLY A 24 -1.30 9.12 3.50
C GLY A 24 -1.37 7.64 3.80
N TYR A 25 -1.72 7.31 5.01
CA TYR A 25 -2.10 5.94 5.33
C TYR A 25 -3.27 5.95 6.31
N ALA A 26 -4.08 4.92 6.20
CA ALA A 26 -5.22 4.70 7.08
C ALA A 26 -5.28 3.20 7.33
N ASP A 27 -5.07 2.80 8.58
CA ASP A 27 -5.00 1.40 8.98
C ASP A 27 -3.93 0.64 8.19
N ASP A 28 -4.34 -0.26 7.30
CA ASP A 28 -3.44 -1.09 6.51
C ASP A 28 -3.19 -0.57 5.09
N LYS A 29 -3.74 0.59 4.76
CA LYS A 29 -3.68 1.13 3.40
C LYS A 29 -2.69 2.27 3.30
N LEU A 30 -1.82 2.22 2.31
CA LEU A 30 -0.97 3.35 1.93
C LEU A 30 -1.56 3.99 0.67
N ILE A 31 -1.74 5.30 0.72
CA ILE A 31 -2.46 6.05 -0.31
C ILE A 31 -1.55 7.12 -0.87
N ASN A 32 -1.47 7.21 -2.20
CA ASN A 32 -0.77 8.30 -2.87
C ASN A 32 -1.80 9.07 -3.70
N TYR A 33 -1.95 10.36 -3.40
CA TYR A 33 -3.08 11.15 -3.87
C TYR A 33 -4.38 10.48 -3.37
N SER A 34 -5.22 9.97 -4.23
CA SER A 34 -6.42 9.25 -3.84
C SER A 34 -6.37 7.76 -4.21
N THR A 35 -5.19 7.28 -4.57
CA THR A 35 -5.01 5.91 -5.04
C THR A 35 -4.36 5.06 -3.96
N VAL A 36 -4.99 3.95 -3.63
CA VAL A 36 -4.39 2.97 -2.71
C VAL A 36 -3.28 2.24 -3.44
N ILE A 37 -2.06 2.32 -2.94
CA ILE A 37 -0.90 1.68 -3.57
C ILE A 37 -0.40 0.46 -2.80
N CYS A 38 -0.85 0.27 -1.57
CA CYS A 38 -0.43 -0.90 -0.78
C CYS A 38 -1.48 -1.24 0.27
N ARG A 39 -1.61 -2.52 0.53
CA ARG A 39 -2.28 -3.03 1.71
C ARG A 39 -1.32 -3.98 2.41
N ILE A 40 -1.30 -3.94 3.72
CA ILE A 40 -0.28 -4.63 4.49
C ILE A 40 -0.94 -5.48 5.59
N ASP A 41 -0.37 -6.66 5.81
CA ASP A 41 -0.70 -7.50 6.95
C ASP A 41 0.57 -7.60 7.80
N ARG A 42 0.64 -6.79 8.83
CA ARG A 42 1.83 -6.69 9.69
C ARG A 42 2.05 -7.94 10.51
N LYS A 43 0.98 -8.61 10.88
CA LYS A 43 1.07 -9.82 11.69
C LYS A 43 1.79 -10.94 10.94
N ASN A 44 1.46 -11.12 9.67
CA ASN A 44 2.02 -12.18 8.83
C ASN A 44 3.19 -11.69 7.97
N LYS A 45 3.52 -10.41 8.05
CA LYS A 45 4.55 -9.77 7.24
C LYS A 45 4.37 -10.00 5.75
N THR A 46 3.15 -9.79 5.30
CA THR A 46 2.79 -9.87 3.89
C THR A 46 2.17 -8.57 3.44
N ALA A 47 2.28 -8.29 2.16
CA ALA A 47 1.73 -7.07 1.58
C ALA A 47 1.23 -7.31 0.17
N LEU A 48 0.29 -6.48 -0.25
CA LEU A 48 -0.20 -6.44 -1.61
C LEU A 48 0.13 -5.07 -2.18
N VAL A 49 0.90 -5.04 -3.25
CA VAL A 49 1.41 -3.81 -3.86
C VAL A 49 0.72 -3.58 -5.19
N ASN A 50 0.18 -2.38 -5.36
CA ASN A 50 -0.37 -1.95 -6.64
C ASN A 50 0.80 -1.55 -7.53
N SER A 51 1.01 -2.30 -8.60
CA SER A 51 2.11 -2.05 -9.54
C SER A 51 1.66 -1.36 -10.83
N ARG A 52 0.40 -0.95 -10.90
CA ARG A 52 -0.12 -0.21 -12.05
C ARG A 52 0.66 1.09 -12.22
N LYS A 53 0.95 1.45 -13.46
CA LYS A 53 1.64 2.69 -13.76
C LYS A 53 0.68 3.88 -13.68
N TYR A 54 1.12 4.92 -12.97
CA TYR A 54 0.38 6.18 -12.86
C TYR A 54 1.26 7.32 -13.36
N SER A 55 2.03 7.96 -12.49
CA SER A 55 2.94 9.03 -12.83
C SER A 55 4.36 8.64 -12.40
N ARG A 56 5.35 9.44 -12.80
CA ARG A 56 6.73 9.24 -12.36
C ARG A 56 6.86 9.33 -10.85
N THR A 57 6.15 10.27 -10.24
CA THR A 57 6.16 10.45 -8.80
C THR A 57 5.63 9.21 -8.09
N THR A 58 4.50 8.69 -8.55
CA THR A 58 3.91 7.48 -7.97
C THR A 58 4.81 6.27 -8.20
N SER A 59 5.41 6.14 -9.38
CA SER A 59 6.34 5.05 -9.68
C SER A 59 7.53 5.05 -8.73
N LYS A 60 8.06 6.21 -8.42
CA LYS A 60 9.15 6.35 -7.46
C LYS A 60 8.74 5.87 -6.07
N ILE A 61 7.55 6.25 -5.64
CA ILE A 61 7.01 5.83 -4.34
C ILE A 61 6.79 4.32 -4.32
N GLN A 62 6.26 3.75 -5.40
CA GLN A 62 6.09 2.30 -5.51
C GLN A 62 7.42 1.56 -5.41
N SER A 63 8.47 2.07 -6.05
CA SER A 63 9.81 1.50 -5.96
C SER A 63 10.38 1.58 -4.55
N GLN A 64 10.22 2.71 -3.90
CA GLN A 64 10.66 2.89 -2.52
C GLN A 64 9.92 1.95 -1.58
N LEU A 65 8.62 1.79 -1.79
CA LEU A 65 7.78 0.87 -1.01
C LEU A 65 8.29 -0.56 -1.11
N ARG A 66 8.54 -1.05 -2.33
CA ARG A 66 9.06 -2.42 -2.53
C ARG A 66 10.39 -2.62 -1.83
N SER A 67 11.28 -1.66 -1.95
CA SER A 67 12.60 -1.71 -1.32
C SER A 67 12.49 -1.80 0.19
N ILE A 68 11.64 -0.98 0.78
CA ILE A 68 11.48 -0.94 2.23
C ILE A 68 10.78 -2.20 2.73
N LEU A 69 9.76 -2.68 2.03
CA LEU A 69 9.08 -3.94 2.37
C LEU A 69 10.08 -5.09 2.42
N THR A 70 10.93 -5.19 1.40
CA THR A 70 11.98 -6.23 1.34
C THR A 70 12.93 -6.11 2.52
N ARG A 71 13.37 -4.90 2.81
CA ARG A 71 14.31 -4.62 3.90
C ARG A 71 13.71 -4.96 5.26
N GLU A 72 12.42 -4.75 5.43
CA GLU A 72 11.72 -5.05 6.69
C GLU A 72 11.27 -6.52 6.79
N GLY A 73 11.63 -7.34 5.83
CA GLY A 73 11.36 -8.77 5.88
C GLY A 73 9.96 -9.15 5.44
N TYR A 74 9.30 -8.30 4.67
CA TYR A 74 7.96 -8.59 4.16
C TYR A 74 8.04 -9.36 2.85
N THR A 75 7.11 -10.29 2.66
CA THR A 75 6.82 -10.90 1.37
C THR A 75 5.66 -10.13 0.76
N PHE A 76 5.77 -9.76 -0.51
CA PHE A 76 4.68 -9.02 -1.13
C PHE A 76 4.32 -9.61 -2.50
N THR A 77 3.05 -9.42 -2.86
CA THR A 77 2.50 -9.80 -4.15
C THR A 77 2.14 -8.52 -4.89
N GLU A 78 2.46 -8.44 -6.16
CA GLU A 78 2.13 -7.29 -6.99
C GLU A 78 0.81 -7.53 -7.72
N TYR A 79 0.05 -6.47 -7.83
CA TYR A 79 -1.23 -6.48 -8.52
C TYR A 79 -1.24 -5.35 -9.54
N GLU A 80 -1.31 -5.71 -10.80
CA GLU A 80 -1.46 -4.77 -11.90
C GLU A 80 -2.84 -4.98 -12.54
N GLY A 81 -3.86 -4.89 -11.72
CA GLY A 81 -5.21 -5.13 -12.15
C GLY A 81 -5.84 -3.96 -12.87
N ALA A 82 -6.65 -4.28 -13.87
CA ALA A 82 -7.48 -3.29 -14.52
C ALA A 82 -8.56 -2.80 -13.58
N ASP A 83 -8.91 -3.58 -12.59
CA ASP A 83 -9.97 -3.25 -11.66
C ASP A 83 -9.40 -2.47 -10.49
N ALA A 84 -9.23 -1.18 -10.73
CA ALA A 84 -8.75 -0.26 -9.70
C ALA A 84 -9.78 -0.04 -8.59
N TYR A 85 -10.97 -0.59 -8.72
CA TYR A 85 -12.01 -0.43 -7.74
C TYR A 85 -11.55 -0.81 -6.34
N TRP A 86 -10.91 -1.96 -6.23
CA TRP A 86 -10.38 -2.45 -4.97
C TRP A 86 -9.37 -1.51 -4.34
N TRP A 87 -8.61 -0.80 -5.16
CA TRP A 87 -7.55 0.10 -4.72
C TRP A 87 -8.05 1.50 -4.44
N ASN A 88 -9.00 1.98 -5.24
CA ASN A 88 -9.44 3.37 -5.16
C ASN A 88 -10.72 3.55 -4.36
N TYR A 89 -11.64 2.60 -4.45
CA TYR A 89 -12.96 2.72 -3.84
C TYR A 89 -13.23 1.66 -2.79
N GLY A 90 -12.57 0.53 -2.90
CA GLY A 90 -12.81 -0.59 -1.99
C GLY A 90 -12.61 -0.22 -0.53
N TYR A 91 -11.68 0.66 -0.26
CA TYR A 91 -11.40 1.01 1.13
C TYR A 91 -12.56 1.82 1.76
N GLN A 92 -13.36 2.52 0.97
CA GLN A 92 -14.50 3.26 1.49
C GLN A 92 -15.67 2.36 1.86
N GLY A 93 -15.82 1.25 1.16
CA GLY A 93 -16.88 0.30 1.40
C GLY A 93 -16.40 -1.09 1.79
N ALA A 94 -15.11 -1.25 1.94
CA ALA A 94 -14.51 -2.55 2.18
C ALA A 94 -13.36 -2.46 3.19
N GLU A 95 -13.59 -1.79 4.31
CA GLU A 95 -12.60 -1.66 5.37
C GLU A 95 -12.16 -3.00 5.93
N ASN A 96 -12.99 -4.01 5.77
CA ASN A 96 -12.71 -5.35 6.26
C ASN A 96 -12.02 -6.24 5.23
N VAL A 97 -11.71 -5.71 4.04
CA VAL A 97 -11.00 -6.48 3.01
C VAL A 97 -9.56 -6.65 3.45
N THR A 98 -9.13 -7.89 3.52
CA THR A 98 -7.77 -8.24 3.93
C THR A 98 -6.85 -8.34 2.71
N VAL A 99 -5.55 -8.40 2.96
CA VAL A 99 -4.57 -8.67 1.92
C VAL A 99 -4.89 -10.00 1.22
N GLU A 100 -5.32 -10.99 1.99
CA GLU A 100 -5.67 -12.30 1.44
C GLU A 100 -6.86 -12.21 0.49
N ASP A 101 -7.89 -11.45 0.87
CA ASP A 101 -9.06 -11.26 0.01
C ASP A 101 -8.67 -10.58 -1.30
N MET A 102 -7.79 -9.60 -1.24
CA MET A 102 -7.32 -8.91 -2.44
C MET A 102 -6.50 -9.82 -3.34
N ARG A 103 -5.72 -10.74 -2.77
CA ARG A 103 -4.98 -11.73 -3.55
C ARG A 103 -5.89 -12.63 -4.36
N ARG A 104 -7.03 -13.01 -3.81
CA ARG A 104 -8.01 -13.82 -4.55
C ARG A 104 -8.53 -13.11 -5.78
N VAL A 105 -8.65 -11.80 -5.69
CA VAL A 105 -9.11 -10.99 -6.82
C VAL A 105 -8.05 -10.92 -7.92
N THR A 106 -6.79 -10.97 -7.56
CA THR A 106 -5.68 -10.82 -8.52
C THR A 106 -5.36 -12.10 -9.27
N VAL A 107 -5.80 -13.23 -8.79
CA VAL A 107 -5.59 -14.51 -9.44
C VAL A 107 -6.69 -14.76 -10.46
#